data_4e3db5d7629dfadd4a6b13b400552ce1
#
_entry.id   4e3db5d7629dfadd4a6b13b400552ce1
#
_cell.length_a   1.000
_cell.length_b   1.000
_cell.length_c   1.000
_cell.angle_alpha   90.00
_cell.angle_beta   90.00
_cell.angle_gamma   90.00
#
_symmetry.space_group_name_H-M   'P 1'
#
loop_
_entity.id
_entity.type
_entity.pdbx_description
1 polymer ?
#
loop_
_entity_poly.entity_id
_entity_poly.type
_entity_poly.pdbx_seq_one_letter_code
_entity_poly.pdbx_strand_id
1 'polypeptide(L)'
;MKQTILIYLGFLLSITAAFSRSDDKPTGTEPDVFYNVRQFGAKGDSAAFDTDAINRAIDAAASAGGGTIYFPAGKYLSFSIRLKDNIALFLDNGAVLIAADPNQGKGGYDAPESNAWDKYQDFGHSHWHNSLIWGENLQNISIMGQGMINGKGLTRSGNTKEGVANKAIALKLCRNVVLKDISVLTGGHFCLLATGVDNMTIDNLKLDTNRDGFDIDCCRHVHMSNCSVNSPFDDAIVLKSSFALGIAQFTEDVTITNCSVSGFDIGTFLNGTYKRENAAKVPDRGVVTGRIKFGTESNGGFRNITISNCTFEFCRGLALETVDGGILEDISISNITMRDVMGAPFFLRIGARMRGPDGTPIGKLRRINISNVMAYGANPDYASLLAGIPGYAIEDIKMDNITILVKGGASAEQSANIVPEKEKAYPDPQEFGKMPTYGFFIRHVKNITMTNVELKLENEDFRPPFILEDVSGAVFINVRAPHAANAPSFILKNVTDFSTVNCGMLPDKKIDKAAEFKF
;
A
#
# COMPACT_ATOMS: atom_id res chain seq x y z
N MET A 1 6.64 -66.75 46.35
CA MET A 1 6.63 -66.56 44.88
C MET A 1 7.82 -65.71 44.52
N LYS A 2 8.80 -66.34 43.91
CA LYS A 2 10.11 -65.74 43.55
C LYS A 2 10.04 -65.11 42.16
N GLN A 3 10.33 -63.82 42.03
CA GLN A 3 10.56 -63.18 40.73
C GLN A 3 12.01 -63.35 40.34
N THR A 4 12.23 -63.89 39.15
CA THR A 4 13.54 -64.11 38.54
C THR A 4 13.86 -62.91 37.69
N ILE A 5 14.94 -62.18 38.02
CA ILE A 5 15.51 -61.08 37.20
C ILE A 5 16.50 -61.69 36.21
N LEU A 6 16.24 -61.49 34.93
CA LEU A 6 17.14 -61.89 33.83
C LEU A 6 18.04 -60.72 33.47
N ILE A 7 19.33 -60.82 33.71
CA ILE A 7 20.35 -59.84 33.34
C ILE A 7 20.88 -60.25 31.94
N TYR A 8 20.67 -59.37 30.94
CA TYR A 8 21.32 -59.46 29.63
C TYR A 8 22.65 -58.70 29.63
N LEU A 9 23.73 -59.44 29.57
CA LEU A 9 25.09 -58.91 29.35
C LEU A 9 25.28 -58.71 27.82
N GLY A 10 25.26 -57.45 27.35
CA GLY A 10 25.56 -57.09 25.97
C GLY A 10 27.06 -56.89 25.77
N PHE A 11 27.66 -57.65 24.88
CA PHE A 11 29.03 -57.49 24.43
C PHE A 11 29.15 -56.22 23.56
N LEU A 12 29.92 -55.23 24.02
CA LEU A 12 30.35 -54.11 23.18
C LEU A 12 31.57 -54.57 22.32
N LEU A 13 31.35 -54.77 21.06
CA LEU A 13 32.44 -54.85 20.05
C LEU A 13 32.83 -53.42 19.65
N SER A 14 33.97 -52.93 20.10
CA SER A 14 34.58 -51.68 19.60
C SER A 14 35.21 -51.91 18.26
N ILE A 15 34.57 -51.47 17.17
CA ILE A 15 35.18 -51.37 15.85
C ILE A 15 35.88 -50.01 15.79
N THR A 16 37.19 -49.97 15.94
CA THR A 16 38.04 -48.82 15.63
C THR A 16 38.23 -48.76 14.09
N ALA A 17 37.40 -47.98 13.39
CA ALA A 17 37.66 -47.61 12.04
C ALA A 17 38.75 -46.53 12.01
N ALA A 18 39.94 -46.87 11.55
CA ALA A 18 40.97 -45.92 11.26
C ALA A 18 40.56 -45.10 10.02
N PHE A 19 40.04 -43.88 10.25
CA PHE A 19 39.95 -42.89 9.17
C PHE A 19 41.34 -42.35 8.88
N SER A 20 41.95 -42.79 7.74
CA SER A 20 43.08 -42.08 7.18
C SER A 20 42.55 -40.70 6.70
N ARG A 21 42.97 -39.65 7.37
CA ARG A 21 42.81 -38.29 6.82
C ARG A 21 43.72 -38.19 5.59
N SER A 22 43.11 -38.15 4.41
CA SER A 22 43.78 -37.59 3.24
C SER A 22 43.84 -36.07 3.50
N ASP A 23 45.03 -35.53 3.67
CA ASP A 23 45.30 -34.09 3.66
C ASP A 23 45.21 -33.57 2.20
N ASP A 24 44.09 -33.80 1.53
CA ASP A 24 43.75 -33.05 0.33
C ASP A 24 43.24 -31.69 0.78
N LYS A 25 44.15 -30.72 0.83
CA LYS A 25 43.76 -29.29 0.85
C LYS A 25 42.93 -29.04 -0.37
N PRO A 26 41.66 -28.54 -0.20
CA PRO A 26 40.88 -28.09 -1.35
C PRO A 26 41.66 -26.93 -1.99
N THR A 27 42.21 -27.12 -3.18
CA THR A 27 42.90 -26.13 -4.01
C THR A 27 41.94 -25.21 -4.77
N GLY A 28 40.71 -25.16 -4.36
CA GLY A 28 39.72 -24.17 -4.81
C GLY A 28 39.39 -23.24 -3.66
N THR A 29 39.66 -21.96 -3.79
CA THR A 29 39.08 -20.94 -2.93
C THR A 29 37.56 -21.08 -3.10
N GLU A 30 36.86 -21.51 -2.03
CA GLU A 30 35.41 -21.39 -2.03
C GLU A 30 35.05 -19.95 -2.39
N PRO A 31 34.08 -19.72 -3.27
CA PRO A 31 33.71 -18.36 -3.64
C PRO A 31 33.33 -17.60 -2.37
N ASP A 32 33.83 -16.38 -2.22
CA ASP A 32 33.46 -15.50 -1.12
C ASP A 32 31.93 -15.33 -1.12
N VAL A 33 31.29 -15.69 -0.04
CA VAL A 33 29.83 -15.54 0.13
C VAL A 33 29.47 -14.07 0.42
N PHE A 34 30.44 -13.29 0.92
CA PHE A 34 30.29 -11.88 1.28
C PHE A 34 31.27 -11.01 0.49
N TYR A 35 30.72 -10.07 -0.27
CA TYR A 35 31.45 -9.10 -1.08
C TYR A 35 31.37 -7.73 -0.40
N ASN A 36 32.34 -7.39 0.45
CA ASN A 36 32.39 -6.11 1.15
C ASN A 36 32.70 -4.99 0.15
N VAL A 37 31.79 -4.02 0.00
CA VAL A 37 31.92 -2.91 -0.97
C VAL A 37 33.20 -2.10 -0.79
N ARG A 38 33.76 -2.04 0.44
CA ARG A 38 35.02 -1.36 0.70
C ARG A 38 36.21 -2.05 0.05
N GLN A 39 36.21 -3.37 -0.09
CA GLN A 39 37.23 -4.11 -0.82
C GLN A 39 37.24 -3.82 -2.32
N PHE A 40 36.11 -3.35 -2.85
CA PHE A 40 35.97 -2.89 -4.23
C PHE A 40 36.20 -1.40 -4.41
N GLY A 41 36.59 -0.69 -3.34
CA GLY A 41 37.02 0.72 -3.37
C GLY A 41 35.99 1.72 -2.85
N ALA A 42 34.83 1.27 -2.35
CA ALA A 42 33.85 2.17 -1.73
C ALA A 42 34.45 2.83 -0.46
N LYS A 43 34.25 4.13 -0.31
CA LYS A 43 34.76 4.91 0.83
C LYS A 43 33.76 4.95 1.98
N GLY A 44 32.47 5.12 1.69
CA GLY A 44 31.43 5.25 2.71
C GLY A 44 31.61 6.48 3.59
N ASP A 45 32.11 7.60 3.02
CA ASP A 45 32.46 8.86 3.71
C ASP A 45 31.48 10.01 3.39
N SER A 46 30.43 9.75 2.64
CA SER A 46 29.41 10.71 2.13
C SER A 46 29.95 11.78 1.15
N ALA A 47 31.20 11.68 0.72
CA ALA A 47 31.83 12.64 -0.19
C ALA A 47 32.25 12.01 -1.52
N ALA A 48 32.83 10.82 -1.49
CA ALA A 48 33.18 10.06 -2.68
C ALA A 48 31.92 9.38 -3.28
N PHE A 49 31.84 9.31 -4.61
CA PHE A 49 30.84 8.50 -5.28
C PHE A 49 31.26 7.03 -5.23
N ASP A 50 30.47 6.21 -4.55
CA ASP A 50 30.73 4.79 -4.36
C ASP A 50 30.06 3.90 -5.42
N THR A 51 29.34 4.49 -6.39
CA THR A 51 28.55 3.80 -7.42
C THR A 51 29.32 2.70 -8.13
N ASP A 52 30.50 3.03 -8.67
CA ASP A 52 31.30 2.08 -9.44
C ASP A 52 31.85 0.94 -8.57
N ALA A 53 32.22 1.26 -7.33
CA ALA A 53 32.70 0.25 -6.38
C ALA A 53 31.58 -0.73 -6.00
N ILE A 54 30.39 -0.21 -5.75
CA ILE A 54 29.20 -1.04 -5.42
C ILE A 54 28.83 -1.94 -6.62
N ASN A 55 28.75 -1.38 -7.83
CA ASN A 55 28.41 -2.17 -9.01
C ASN A 55 29.50 -3.22 -9.34
N ARG A 56 30.81 -2.91 -9.14
CA ARG A 56 31.88 -3.93 -9.27
C ARG A 56 31.72 -5.07 -8.27
N ALA A 57 31.30 -4.80 -7.04
CA ALA A 57 31.02 -5.85 -6.06
C ALA A 57 29.86 -6.75 -6.50
N ILE A 58 28.79 -6.16 -7.04
CA ILE A 58 27.65 -6.88 -7.60
C ILE A 58 28.11 -7.74 -8.80
N ASP A 59 28.90 -7.19 -9.72
CA ASP A 59 29.41 -7.89 -10.89
C ASP A 59 30.29 -9.11 -10.51
N ALA A 60 31.15 -8.94 -9.52
CA ALA A 60 32.00 -10.01 -9.01
C ALA A 60 31.16 -11.14 -8.38
N ALA A 61 30.21 -10.79 -7.53
CA ALA A 61 29.30 -11.78 -6.93
C ALA A 61 28.46 -12.51 -7.99
N ALA A 62 27.87 -11.79 -8.93
CA ALA A 62 27.08 -12.37 -10.00
C ALA A 62 27.90 -13.32 -10.89
N SER A 63 29.15 -12.97 -11.18
CA SER A 63 30.09 -13.82 -11.94
C SER A 63 30.46 -15.10 -11.21
N ALA A 64 30.38 -15.10 -9.88
CA ALA A 64 30.57 -16.27 -9.03
C ALA A 64 29.29 -17.10 -8.80
N GLY A 65 28.15 -16.69 -9.43
CA GLY A 65 26.87 -17.38 -9.30
C GLY A 65 25.91 -16.76 -8.29
N GLY A 66 26.32 -15.70 -7.59
CA GLY A 66 25.54 -14.97 -6.59
C GLY A 66 26.32 -14.66 -5.33
N GLY A 67 25.69 -13.94 -4.39
CA GLY A 67 26.30 -13.63 -3.10
C GLY A 67 25.71 -12.41 -2.42
N THR A 68 26.24 -12.11 -1.23
CA THR A 68 25.82 -10.97 -0.43
C THR A 68 26.79 -9.81 -0.60
N ILE A 69 26.27 -8.69 -1.07
CA ILE A 69 26.98 -7.41 -1.15
C ILE A 69 26.84 -6.73 0.21
N TYR A 70 27.92 -6.68 0.96
CA TYR A 70 27.94 -6.22 2.33
C TYR A 70 28.38 -4.76 2.43
N PHE A 71 27.52 -3.95 3.05
CA PHE A 71 27.76 -2.55 3.36
C PHE A 71 28.03 -2.42 4.87
N PRO A 72 29.27 -2.35 5.34
CA PRO A 72 29.56 -2.05 6.74
C PRO A 72 29.13 -0.61 7.09
N ALA A 73 29.13 -0.27 8.39
CA ALA A 73 28.81 1.08 8.85
C ALA A 73 29.58 2.15 8.06
N GLY A 74 28.85 3.13 7.51
CA GLY A 74 29.37 4.18 6.63
C GLY A 74 28.28 4.87 5.84
N LYS A 75 28.61 5.95 5.12
CA LYS A 75 27.68 6.75 4.33
C LYS A 75 28.04 6.69 2.85
N TYR A 76 27.42 5.80 2.12
CA TYR A 76 27.73 5.47 0.72
C TYR A 76 26.92 6.35 -0.23
N LEU A 77 27.59 7.30 -0.88
CA LEU A 77 26.96 8.19 -1.87
C LEU A 77 26.95 7.52 -3.24
N SER A 78 25.76 7.29 -3.80
CA SER A 78 25.64 6.52 -5.05
C SER A 78 24.59 7.10 -6.00
N PHE A 79 24.84 6.93 -7.29
CA PHE A 79 23.87 6.92 -8.37
C PHE A 79 23.29 5.50 -8.53
N SER A 80 22.88 5.10 -9.74
CA SER A 80 22.20 3.83 -9.97
C SER A 80 23.03 2.60 -9.60
N ILE A 81 22.47 1.76 -8.75
CA ILE A 81 22.93 0.43 -8.38
C ILE A 81 22.08 -0.59 -9.17
N ARG A 82 22.75 -1.42 -9.98
CA ARG A 82 22.12 -2.36 -10.89
C ARG A 82 22.16 -3.74 -10.30
N LEU A 83 20.99 -4.26 -9.89
CA LEU A 83 20.89 -5.61 -9.36
C LEU A 83 21.12 -6.67 -10.43
N LYS A 84 21.46 -7.88 -9.99
CA LYS A 84 21.59 -9.08 -10.81
C LYS A 84 20.97 -10.28 -10.12
N ASP A 85 20.83 -11.40 -10.82
CA ASP A 85 20.31 -12.65 -10.26
C ASP A 85 21.13 -13.10 -9.05
N ASN A 86 20.46 -13.69 -8.08
CA ASN A 86 21.04 -14.30 -6.88
C ASN A 86 21.87 -13.33 -6.02
N ILE A 87 21.52 -12.04 -6.00
CA ILE A 87 22.22 -11.00 -5.23
C ILE A 87 21.39 -10.56 -4.03
N ALA A 88 22.03 -10.53 -2.88
CA ALA A 88 21.53 -9.86 -1.68
C ALA A 88 22.31 -8.58 -1.39
N LEU A 89 21.67 -7.41 -1.28
CA LEU A 89 22.26 -6.23 -0.69
C LEU A 89 22.01 -6.27 0.84
N PHE A 90 23.06 -6.28 1.63
CA PHE A 90 22.97 -6.27 3.09
C PHE A 90 23.57 -4.97 3.67
N LEU A 91 22.69 -4.10 4.16
CA LEU A 91 23.05 -2.84 4.80
C LEU A 91 23.15 -3.08 6.32
N ASP A 92 24.35 -3.12 6.84
CA ASP A 92 24.60 -3.35 8.27
C ASP A 92 24.18 -2.15 9.14
N ASN A 93 24.14 -2.33 10.45
CA ASN A 93 23.89 -1.26 11.41
C ASN A 93 24.84 -0.08 11.17
N GLY A 94 24.28 1.12 11.00
CA GLY A 94 25.05 2.33 10.68
C GLY A 94 25.47 2.47 9.22
N ALA A 95 25.12 1.55 8.34
CA ALA A 95 25.25 1.74 6.90
C ALA A 95 24.12 2.66 6.38
N VAL A 96 24.48 3.70 5.65
CA VAL A 96 23.53 4.60 5.00
C VAL A 96 23.88 4.70 3.52
N LEU A 97 23.01 4.18 2.67
CA LEU A 97 23.08 4.38 1.22
C LEU A 97 22.41 5.70 0.88
N ILE A 98 23.15 6.65 0.33
CA ILE A 98 22.67 8.00 0.03
C ILE A 98 22.50 8.16 -1.47
N ALA A 99 21.31 8.53 -1.91
CA ALA A 99 21.06 8.94 -3.28
C ALA A 99 21.82 10.23 -3.59
N ALA A 100 22.68 10.20 -4.60
CA ALA A 100 23.49 11.35 -4.99
C ALA A 100 22.62 12.41 -5.68
N ASP A 101 22.93 13.68 -5.43
CA ASP A 101 22.30 14.79 -6.17
C ASP A 101 23.01 14.95 -7.53
N PRO A 102 22.30 14.78 -8.65
CA PRO A 102 22.89 14.90 -9.99
C PRO A 102 23.42 16.31 -10.32
N ASN A 103 23.02 17.33 -9.55
CA ASN A 103 23.52 18.69 -9.70
C ASN A 103 24.87 18.95 -9.01
N GLN A 104 25.34 18.04 -8.17
CA GLN A 104 26.54 18.24 -7.32
C GLN A 104 27.82 17.59 -7.88
N GLY A 105 27.78 16.93 -9.05
CA GLY A 105 28.96 16.23 -9.45
C GLY A 105 29.03 15.73 -10.89
N LYS A 106 30.10 14.99 -11.16
CA LYS A 106 30.31 14.28 -12.41
C LYS A 106 29.68 12.89 -12.30
N GLY A 107 28.50 12.71 -12.87
CA GLY A 107 27.76 11.46 -12.87
C GLY A 107 26.27 11.69 -12.95
N GLY A 108 25.50 10.62 -13.03
CA GLY A 108 24.05 10.65 -13.08
C GLY A 108 23.47 9.27 -12.91
N TYR A 109 22.18 9.22 -12.72
CA TYR A 109 21.42 7.98 -12.73
C TYR A 109 21.24 7.46 -14.16
N ASP A 110 20.94 6.18 -14.26
CA ASP A 110 20.59 5.56 -15.53
C ASP A 110 19.38 6.28 -16.14
N ALA A 111 19.37 6.35 -17.46
CA ALA A 111 18.27 6.97 -18.18
C ALA A 111 16.97 6.15 -18.03
N PRO A 112 15.80 6.80 -17.97
CA PRO A 112 14.55 6.06 -18.08
C PRO A 112 14.51 5.35 -19.43
N GLU A 113 14.14 4.09 -19.41
CA GLU A 113 13.92 3.32 -20.63
C GLU A 113 12.66 3.80 -21.36
N SER A 114 12.59 3.61 -22.68
CA SER A 114 11.39 3.93 -23.44
C SER A 114 10.28 2.91 -23.13
N ASN A 115 9.05 3.38 -22.98
CA ASN A 115 7.88 2.53 -22.82
C ASN A 115 6.76 2.99 -23.77
N ALA A 116 6.30 2.12 -24.64
CA ALA A 116 5.24 2.41 -25.61
C ALA A 116 3.87 2.71 -24.96
N TRP A 117 3.74 2.41 -23.67
CA TRP A 117 2.49 2.46 -22.93
C TRP A 117 2.39 3.66 -21.96
N ASP A 118 3.36 4.58 -21.98
CA ASP A 118 3.43 5.75 -21.08
C ASP A 118 2.14 6.57 -21.00
N LYS A 119 1.41 6.64 -22.10
CA LYS A 119 0.18 7.42 -22.19
C LYS A 119 -0.98 6.91 -21.32
N TYR A 120 -0.88 5.69 -20.78
CA TYR A 120 -1.98 5.05 -20.05
C TYR A 120 -1.88 5.15 -18.54
N GLN A 121 -0.74 5.55 -17.99
CA GLN A 121 -0.56 5.72 -16.56
C GLN A 121 0.11 7.04 -16.22
N ASP A 122 0.15 7.39 -14.94
CA ASP A 122 0.90 8.54 -14.49
C ASP A 122 2.39 8.33 -14.76
N PHE A 123 3.03 9.40 -15.19
CA PHE A 123 4.44 9.37 -15.48
C PHE A 123 5.25 8.91 -14.27
N GLY A 124 6.19 8.03 -14.51
CA GLY A 124 6.99 7.39 -13.45
C GLY A 124 6.61 5.93 -13.20
N HIS A 125 5.37 5.51 -13.46
CA HIS A 125 4.96 4.10 -13.35
C HIS A 125 5.47 3.22 -14.50
N SER A 126 6.02 3.81 -15.56
CA SER A 126 6.45 3.10 -16.77
C SER A 126 7.96 3.08 -16.95
N HIS A 127 8.72 3.56 -15.98
CA HIS A 127 10.18 3.64 -16.04
C HIS A 127 10.79 3.14 -14.74
N TRP A 128 11.80 2.28 -14.82
CA TRP A 128 12.40 1.63 -13.64
C TRP A 128 13.89 1.92 -13.50
N HIS A 129 14.63 2.12 -14.62
CA HIS A 129 16.09 2.29 -14.58
C HIS A 129 16.52 3.61 -13.94
N ASN A 130 15.73 4.68 -14.05
CA ASN A 130 16.00 5.97 -13.43
C ASN A 130 15.74 5.96 -11.92
N SER A 131 16.46 5.07 -11.21
CA SER A 131 16.30 4.77 -9.79
C SER A 131 17.64 4.63 -9.09
N LEU A 132 17.65 4.74 -7.75
CA LEU A 132 18.86 4.50 -6.97
C LEU A 132 19.24 3.01 -6.98
N ILE A 133 18.26 2.13 -6.80
CA ILE A 133 18.44 0.68 -6.92
C ILE A 133 17.40 0.17 -7.91
N TRP A 134 17.83 -0.58 -8.92
CA TRP A 134 16.89 -1.17 -9.85
C TRP A 134 17.28 -2.57 -10.30
N GLY A 135 16.26 -3.34 -10.69
CA GLY A 135 16.40 -4.68 -11.27
C GLY A 135 15.25 -5.00 -12.21
N GLU A 136 15.57 -5.62 -13.34
CA GLU A 136 14.60 -6.04 -14.34
C GLU A 136 14.85 -7.48 -14.77
N ASN A 137 13.77 -8.30 -14.83
CA ASN A 137 13.79 -9.72 -15.22
C ASN A 137 14.72 -10.59 -14.35
N LEU A 138 14.84 -10.28 -13.06
CA LEU A 138 15.75 -10.94 -12.14
C LEU A 138 15.05 -11.92 -11.21
N GLN A 139 15.83 -12.84 -10.65
CA GLN A 139 15.34 -13.78 -9.64
C GLN A 139 16.27 -13.91 -8.44
N ASN A 140 15.67 -14.30 -7.29
CA ASN A 140 16.38 -14.56 -6.05
C ASN A 140 17.18 -13.33 -5.58
N ILE A 141 16.52 -12.18 -5.47
CA ILE A 141 17.15 -10.93 -5.05
C ILE A 141 16.65 -10.51 -3.67
N SER A 142 17.53 -9.89 -2.89
CA SER A 142 17.16 -9.39 -1.56
C SER A 142 17.79 -8.03 -1.28
N ILE A 143 17.07 -7.18 -0.53
CA ILE A 143 17.60 -5.94 0.05
C ILE A 143 17.24 -5.99 1.53
N MET A 144 18.23 -6.07 2.41
CA MET A 144 17.98 -6.34 3.81
C MET A 144 19.02 -5.72 4.75
N GLY A 145 18.78 -5.83 6.05
CA GLY A 145 19.67 -5.36 7.12
C GLY A 145 19.08 -4.17 7.89
N GLN A 146 19.77 -3.70 8.92
CA GLN A 146 19.32 -2.60 9.80
C GLN A 146 19.80 -1.22 9.34
N GLY A 147 20.34 -1.12 8.13
CA GLY A 147 20.79 0.13 7.56
C GLY A 147 19.67 0.99 6.98
N MET A 148 20.06 2.10 6.39
CA MET A 148 19.12 3.10 5.85
C MET A 148 19.42 3.42 4.39
N ILE A 149 18.38 3.62 3.61
CA ILE A 149 18.44 4.31 2.31
C ILE A 149 17.96 5.75 2.53
N ASN A 150 18.78 6.73 2.15
CA ASN A 150 18.43 8.15 2.19
C ASN A 150 18.33 8.68 0.77
N GLY A 151 17.11 8.86 0.30
CA GLY A 151 16.81 9.30 -1.06
C GLY A 151 16.87 10.81 -1.28
N LYS A 152 17.61 11.58 -0.48
CA LYS A 152 17.66 13.06 -0.55
C LYS A 152 18.00 13.64 -1.92
N GLY A 153 18.69 12.89 -2.78
CA GLY A 153 19.04 13.29 -4.15
C GLY A 153 17.99 12.89 -5.20
N LEU A 154 16.94 12.19 -4.80
CA LEU A 154 15.85 11.78 -5.69
C LEU A 154 14.81 12.89 -5.85
N THR A 155 14.31 13.08 -7.06
CA THR A 155 13.23 14.04 -7.30
C THR A 155 11.86 13.45 -6.97
N ARG A 156 10.98 14.31 -6.49
CA ARG A 156 9.56 14.00 -6.30
C ARG A 156 8.75 14.05 -7.61
N SER A 157 9.32 14.59 -8.69
CA SER A 157 8.66 14.68 -9.99
C SER A 157 8.50 13.32 -10.64
N GLY A 158 7.35 13.06 -11.24
CA GLY A 158 7.12 11.89 -12.09
C GLY A 158 8.00 11.94 -13.34
N ASN A 159 8.07 13.11 -14.00
CA ASN A 159 8.91 13.34 -15.18
C ASN A 159 10.35 13.62 -14.76
N THR A 160 11.28 12.82 -15.27
CA THR A 160 12.70 13.01 -15.01
C THR A 160 13.46 13.39 -16.29
N LYS A 161 14.51 14.20 -16.12
CA LYS A 161 15.51 14.43 -17.16
C LYS A 161 16.55 13.31 -17.11
N GLU A 162 17.33 13.17 -18.17
CA GLU A 162 18.49 12.30 -18.20
C GLU A 162 19.41 12.57 -16.99
N GLY A 163 19.91 11.50 -16.37
CA GLY A 163 20.76 11.57 -15.19
C GLY A 163 20.04 11.86 -13.87
N VAL A 164 18.71 12.02 -13.85
CA VAL A 164 17.89 12.27 -12.66
C VAL A 164 17.04 11.06 -12.33
N ALA A 165 17.07 10.62 -11.07
CA ALA A 165 16.24 9.52 -10.57
C ALA A 165 15.11 10.01 -9.66
N ASN A 166 14.03 9.24 -9.63
CA ASN A 166 12.85 9.53 -8.83
C ASN A 166 12.33 8.34 -8.01
N LYS A 167 13.12 7.28 -7.85
CA LYS A 167 12.73 6.10 -7.06
C LYS A 167 13.90 5.61 -6.22
N ALA A 168 13.64 5.22 -4.98
CA ALA A 168 14.67 4.59 -4.16
C ALA A 168 14.92 3.15 -4.63
N ILE A 169 13.87 2.37 -4.87
CA ILE A 169 13.94 0.99 -5.33
C ILE A 169 12.92 0.80 -6.46
N ALA A 170 13.35 0.22 -7.59
CA ALA A 170 12.48 -0.14 -8.69
C ALA A 170 12.76 -1.57 -9.19
N LEU A 171 11.73 -2.40 -9.20
CA LEU A 171 11.80 -3.80 -9.61
C LEU A 171 10.76 -4.08 -10.69
N LYS A 172 11.19 -4.65 -11.82
CA LYS A 172 10.32 -4.99 -12.94
C LYS A 172 10.47 -6.45 -13.31
N LEU A 173 9.35 -7.19 -13.38
CA LEU A 173 9.31 -8.59 -13.80
C LEU A 173 10.32 -9.49 -13.03
N CYS A 174 10.55 -9.19 -11.75
CA CYS A 174 11.42 -9.98 -10.89
C CYS A 174 10.65 -11.09 -10.19
N ARG A 175 11.38 -12.09 -9.67
CA ARG A 175 10.79 -13.20 -8.93
C ARG A 175 11.64 -13.62 -7.72
N ASN A 176 10.98 -14.13 -6.67
CA ASN A 176 11.61 -14.51 -5.41
C ASN A 176 12.37 -13.33 -4.79
N VAL A 177 11.62 -12.29 -4.41
CA VAL A 177 12.17 -11.04 -3.89
C VAL A 177 11.96 -10.96 -2.39
N VAL A 178 12.98 -10.54 -1.65
CA VAL A 178 12.89 -10.26 -0.21
C VAL A 178 13.38 -8.86 0.10
N LEU A 179 12.49 -8.03 0.68
CA LEU A 179 12.84 -6.72 1.24
C LEU A 179 12.62 -6.78 2.76
N LYS A 180 13.67 -6.55 3.55
CA LYS A 180 13.55 -6.80 4.98
C LYS A 180 14.41 -5.88 5.85
N ASP A 181 13.80 -5.41 6.96
CA ASP A 181 14.43 -4.69 8.09
C ASP A 181 15.00 -3.31 7.77
N ILE A 182 15.14 -2.88 6.54
CA ILE A 182 15.69 -1.58 6.15
C ILE A 182 14.78 -0.40 6.50
N SER A 183 15.40 0.77 6.69
CA SER A 183 14.68 2.04 6.77
C SER A 183 14.92 2.87 5.51
N VAL A 184 13.91 3.66 5.10
CA VAL A 184 14.05 4.59 3.97
C VAL A 184 13.56 5.97 4.37
N LEU A 185 14.41 6.99 4.16
CA LEU A 185 14.06 8.39 4.33
C LEU A 185 14.00 9.06 2.95
N THR A 186 12.86 9.64 2.58
CA THR A 186 12.61 10.32 1.30
C THR A 186 12.84 9.42 0.08
N GLY A 187 11.79 8.74 -0.35
CA GLY A 187 11.86 7.76 -1.46
C GLY A 187 11.85 8.36 -2.88
N GLY A 188 11.66 9.67 -3.02
CA GLY A 188 11.45 10.31 -4.32
C GLY A 188 9.97 10.33 -4.73
N HIS A 189 9.67 10.02 -5.98
CA HIS A 189 8.30 9.85 -6.48
C HIS A 189 7.68 8.54 -5.97
N PHE A 190 8.48 7.46 -5.94
CA PHE A 190 8.16 6.19 -5.32
C PHE A 190 9.30 5.72 -4.42
N CYS A 191 8.98 5.30 -3.21
CA CYS A 191 9.98 4.68 -2.36
C CYS A 191 10.32 3.26 -2.88
N LEU A 192 9.29 2.47 -3.17
CA LEU A 192 9.38 1.21 -3.91
C LEU A 192 8.36 1.22 -5.06
N LEU A 193 8.82 1.01 -6.28
CA LEU A 193 7.97 0.62 -7.40
C LEU A 193 8.28 -0.82 -7.79
N ALA A 194 7.36 -1.74 -7.52
CA ALA A 194 7.44 -3.13 -7.94
C ALA A 194 6.37 -3.39 -9.00
N THR A 195 6.77 -3.69 -10.24
CA THR A 195 5.84 -3.94 -11.35
C THR A 195 6.05 -5.34 -11.92
N GLY A 196 4.98 -6.16 -11.90
CA GLY A 196 5.02 -7.52 -12.41
C GLY A 196 5.92 -8.48 -11.60
N VAL A 197 6.14 -8.19 -10.33
CA VAL A 197 6.95 -9.04 -9.45
C VAL A 197 6.12 -10.22 -8.95
N ASP A 198 6.70 -11.41 -8.95
CA ASP A 198 6.09 -12.64 -8.50
C ASP A 198 6.85 -13.22 -7.29
N ASN A 199 6.12 -13.64 -6.27
CA ASN A 199 6.67 -14.17 -5.02
C ASN A 199 7.59 -13.17 -4.31
N MET A 200 6.96 -12.16 -3.67
CA MET A 200 7.66 -11.10 -2.96
C MET A 200 7.30 -11.06 -1.49
N THR A 201 8.31 -11.01 -0.63
CA THR A 201 8.16 -10.78 0.81
C THR A 201 8.69 -9.40 1.17
N ILE A 202 7.86 -8.60 1.86
CA ILE A 202 8.22 -7.28 2.41
C ILE A 202 7.96 -7.35 3.91
N ASP A 203 9.02 -7.29 4.74
CA ASP A 203 8.87 -7.48 6.18
C ASP A 203 9.69 -6.46 6.98
N ASN A 204 9.03 -5.83 7.97
CA ASN A 204 9.63 -4.92 8.94
C ASN A 204 10.38 -3.71 8.31
N LEU A 205 9.87 -3.15 7.21
CA LEU A 205 10.41 -1.90 6.66
C LEU A 205 9.83 -0.68 7.36
N LYS A 206 10.67 0.36 7.51
CA LYS A 206 10.27 1.67 8.06
C LYS A 206 10.48 2.75 7.01
N LEU A 207 9.41 3.24 6.43
CA LEU A 207 9.46 4.28 5.40
C LEU A 207 9.00 5.62 5.97
N ASP A 208 9.77 6.66 5.74
CA ASP A 208 9.41 8.06 6.03
C ASP A 208 9.63 8.85 4.75
N THR A 209 8.61 8.87 3.89
CA THR A 209 8.75 9.30 2.51
C THR A 209 7.97 10.56 2.18
N ASN A 210 8.34 11.19 1.08
CA ASN A 210 7.79 12.46 0.62
C ASN A 210 6.75 12.30 -0.49
N ARG A 211 6.45 11.06 -0.93
CA ARG A 211 5.38 10.68 -1.84
C ARG A 211 5.06 9.19 -1.63
N ASP A 212 4.56 8.45 -2.63
CA ASP A 212 4.15 7.06 -2.48
C ASP A 212 5.19 6.18 -1.77
N GLY A 213 4.74 5.40 -0.80
CA GLY A 213 5.61 4.47 -0.07
C GLY A 213 5.85 3.19 -0.86
N PHE A 214 4.91 2.28 -0.83
CA PHE A 214 4.96 1.03 -1.60
C PHE A 214 3.95 1.06 -2.74
N ASP A 215 4.45 0.97 -3.97
CA ASP A 215 3.66 0.73 -5.18
C ASP A 215 3.83 -0.72 -5.62
N ILE A 216 2.80 -1.53 -5.40
CA ILE A 216 2.73 -2.93 -5.75
C ILE A 216 1.84 -3.05 -7.00
N ASP A 217 2.45 -3.06 -8.17
CA ASP A 217 1.78 -2.91 -9.46
C ASP A 217 1.86 -4.20 -10.29
N CYS A 218 0.72 -4.75 -10.71
CA CYS A 218 0.68 -5.98 -11.51
C CYS A 218 1.41 -7.17 -10.86
N CYS A 219 1.55 -7.17 -9.53
CA CYS A 219 2.28 -8.20 -8.77
C CYS A 219 1.36 -9.32 -8.30
N ARG A 220 1.96 -10.48 -8.02
CA ARG A 220 1.24 -11.63 -7.46
C ARG A 220 2.08 -12.36 -6.41
N HIS A 221 1.41 -13.09 -5.51
CA HIS A 221 2.02 -13.80 -4.38
C HIS A 221 2.88 -12.85 -3.53
N VAL A 222 2.27 -11.76 -3.03
CA VAL A 222 2.95 -10.74 -2.22
C VAL A 222 2.57 -10.86 -0.77
N HIS A 223 3.55 -10.97 0.11
CA HIS A 223 3.37 -10.96 1.55
C HIS A 223 4.04 -9.73 2.16
N MET A 224 3.23 -8.80 2.69
CA MET A 224 3.71 -7.61 3.39
C MET A 224 3.33 -7.69 4.85
N SER A 225 4.32 -7.56 5.76
CA SER A 225 4.10 -7.62 7.19
C SER A 225 4.99 -6.68 8.00
N ASN A 226 4.48 -6.26 9.17
CA ASN A 226 5.24 -5.53 10.18
C ASN A 226 5.84 -4.18 9.69
N CYS A 227 5.34 -3.63 8.60
CA CYS A 227 5.86 -2.40 8.02
C CYS A 227 5.24 -1.15 8.65
N SER A 228 6.03 -0.08 8.76
CA SER A 228 5.57 1.23 9.20
C SER A 228 5.86 2.26 8.11
N VAL A 229 4.82 2.92 7.61
CA VAL A 229 4.94 3.80 6.44
C VAL A 229 4.34 5.17 6.74
N ASN A 230 5.20 6.17 6.79
CA ASN A 230 4.80 7.57 6.88
C ASN A 230 4.88 8.23 5.49
N SER A 231 3.74 8.68 4.97
CA SER A 231 3.67 9.35 3.67
C SER A 231 2.64 10.49 3.68
N PRO A 232 3.01 11.68 4.18
CA PRO A 232 2.05 12.78 4.32
C PRO A 232 1.50 13.30 2.99
N PHE A 233 2.24 13.15 1.89
CA PHE A 233 1.92 13.82 0.64
C PHE A 233 1.31 12.91 -0.44
N ASP A 234 1.32 11.59 -0.25
CA ASP A 234 0.62 10.64 -1.10
C ASP A 234 0.34 9.32 -0.34
N ASP A 235 0.01 8.24 -1.04
CA ASP A 235 -0.42 6.99 -0.46
C ASP A 235 0.75 6.22 0.20
N ALA A 236 0.53 5.62 1.35
CA ALA A 236 1.58 4.89 2.08
C ALA A 236 1.81 3.49 1.51
N ILE A 237 0.73 2.73 1.32
CA ILE A 237 0.75 1.41 0.69
C ILE A 237 -0.31 1.42 -0.40
N VAL A 238 0.11 1.23 -1.64
CA VAL A 238 -0.82 1.25 -2.76
C VAL A 238 -0.64 0.03 -3.66
N LEU A 239 -1.76 -0.66 -3.91
CA LEU A 239 -1.86 -1.71 -4.89
C LEU A 239 -2.33 -1.10 -6.20
N LYS A 240 -1.59 -1.32 -7.27
CA LYS A 240 -1.90 -0.83 -8.62
C LYS A 240 -1.99 -1.99 -9.60
N SER A 241 -2.63 -1.74 -10.72
CA SER A 241 -2.73 -2.68 -11.83
C SER A 241 -2.72 -1.88 -13.13
N SER A 242 -1.55 -1.30 -13.42
CA SER A 242 -1.34 -0.40 -14.55
C SER A 242 -1.22 -1.15 -15.89
N PHE A 243 -1.21 -0.40 -16.98
CA PHE A 243 -0.91 -0.95 -18.30
C PHE A 243 0.58 -0.80 -18.68
N ALA A 244 1.44 -0.54 -17.70
CA ALA A 244 2.87 -0.27 -17.92
C ALA A 244 3.64 -1.45 -18.57
N LEU A 245 3.16 -2.68 -18.37
CA LEU A 245 3.72 -3.89 -19.00
C LEU A 245 3.15 -4.16 -20.42
N GLY A 246 2.25 -3.32 -20.93
CA GLY A 246 1.57 -3.52 -22.21
C GLY A 246 0.45 -4.57 -22.20
N ILE A 247 0.09 -5.04 -21.04
CA ILE A 247 -1.00 -6.00 -20.81
C ILE A 247 -1.81 -5.58 -19.57
N ALA A 248 -3.09 -5.91 -19.58
CA ALA A 248 -3.94 -5.78 -18.40
C ALA A 248 -3.72 -7.00 -17.48
N GLN A 249 -2.91 -6.83 -16.44
CA GLN A 249 -2.54 -7.89 -15.51
C GLN A 249 -3.05 -7.58 -14.10
N PHE A 250 -3.64 -8.57 -13.42
CA PHE A 250 -4.08 -8.42 -12.04
C PHE A 250 -2.91 -8.19 -11.07
N THR A 251 -3.18 -7.40 -10.03
CA THR A 251 -2.48 -7.53 -8.75
C THR A 251 -3.30 -8.47 -7.89
N GLU A 252 -2.73 -9.62 -7.54
CA GLU A 252 -3.49 -10.72 -6.94
C GLU A 252 -2.68 -11.53 -5.93
N ASP A 253 -3.38 -12.30 -5.08
CA ASP A 253 -2.77 -13.14 -4.05
C ASP A 253 -1.87 -12.32 -3.11
N VAL A 254 -2.42 -11.23 -2.55
CA VAL A 254 -1.68 -10.28 -1.70
C VAL A 254 -2.17 -10.35 -0.26
N THR A 255 -1.25 -10.42 0.69
CA THR A 255 -1.53 -10.23 2.11
C THR A 255 -0.79 -9.02 2.65
N ILE A 256 -1.51 -8.12 3.36
CA ILE A 256 -0.94 -6.98 4.09
C ILE A 256 -1.39 -7.12 5.54
N THR A 257 -0.44 -7.31 6.46
CA THR A 257 -0.79 -7.52 7.87
C THR A 257 0.18 -6.84 8.83
N ASN A 258 -0.33 -6.47 10.02
CA ASN A 258 0.47 -5.85 11.08
C ASN A 258 1.22 -4.58 10.63
N CYS A 259 0.66 -3.82 9.70
CA CYS A 259 1.27 -2.61 9.18
C CYS A 259 0.69 -1.35 9.83
N SER A 260 1.50 -0.30 9.96
CA SER A 260 1.06 1.03 10.36
C SER A 260 1.28 2.04 9.26
N VAL A 261 0.29 2.91 9.02
CA VAL A 261 0.37 3.99 8.03
C VAL A 261 0.06 5.33 8.67
N SER A 262 0.75 6.39 8.22
CA SER A 262 0.62 7.72 8.83
C SER A 262 0.94 8.87 7.87
N GLY A 263 0.59 10.10 8.30
CA GLY A 263 0.81 11.34 7.58
C GLY A 263 1.56 12.40 8.39
N PHE A 264 2.50 12.03 9.24
CA PHE A 264 3.36 12.97 9.99
C PHE A 264 4.31 13.73 9.08
N ASP A 265 4.82 14.86 9.55
CA ASP A 265 5.83 15.63 8.83
C ASP A 265 7.05 14.75 8.49
N ILE A 266 7.58 14.91 7.27
CA ILE A 266 8.68 14.09 6.75
C ILE A 266 9.88 14.13 7.68
N GLY A 267 10.47 12.97 7.95
CA GLY A 267 11.63 12.79 8.83
C GLY A 267 11.27 12.69 10.31
N THR A 268 10.02 13.02 10.67
CA THR A 268 9.60 13.03 12.08
C THR A 268 9.10 11.69 12.58
N PHE A 269 8.72 10.81 11.67
CA PHE A 269 8.41 9.42 12.00
C PHE A 269 9.69 8.67 12.40
N LEU A 270 10.74 8.70 11.58
CA LEU A 270 12.00 8.00 11.89
C LEU A 270 12.76 8.60 13.06
N ASN A 271 12.63 9.90 13.33
CA ASN A 271 13.28 10.52 14.50
C ASN A 271 12.43 10.48 15.78
N GLY A 272 11.21 9.92 15.72
CA GLY A 272 10.34 9.72 16.87
C GLY A 272 9.65 10.97 17.42
N THR A 273 9.62 12.09 16.68
CA THR A 273 8.96 13.35 17.11
C THR A 273 7.50 13.49 16.64
N TYR A 274 7.08 12.76 15.60
CA TYR A 274 5.69 12.65 15.10
C TYR A 274 4.97 13.98 14.92
N LYS A 275 5.65 14.97 14.30
CA LYS A 275 5.12 16.32 14.11
C LYS A 275 3.98 16.35 13.08
N ARG A 276 3.07 17.33 13.26
CA ARG A 276 1.89 17.54 12.41
C ARG A 276 1.79 18.99 11.91
N GLU A 277 2.92 19.70 11.83
CA GLU A 277 2.98 21.14 11.53
C GLU A 277 2.72 21.46 10.06
N ASN A 278 3.04 20.52 9.16
CA ASN A 278 2.92 20.70 7.72
C ASN A 278 1.61 20.20 7.11
N ALA A 279 0.64 19.80 7.93
CA ALA A 279 -0.66 19.30 7.47
C ALA A 279 -1.38 20.24 6.48
N ALA A 280 -1.22 21.55 6.64
CA ALA A 280 -1.78 22.57 5.74
C ALA A 280 -0.94 22.83 4.47
N LYS A 281 0.21 22.18 4.32
CA LYS A 281 1.17 22.42 3.21
C LYS A 281 1.30 21.23 2.27
N VAL A 282 0.30 20.35 2.25
CA VAL A 282 0.28 19.20 1.32
C VAL A 282 0.18 19.71 -0.11
N PRO A 283 1.21 19.49 -0.96
CA PRO A 283 1.32 20.20 -2.23
C PRO A 283 0.24 19.84 -3.23
N ASP A 284 -0.29 18.63 -3.19
CA ASP A 284 -1.12 18.13 -4.28
C ASP A 284 -2.59 17.93 -3.90
N ARG A 285 -2.96 17.86 -2.58
CA ARG A 285 -4.27 17.36 -2.19
C ARG A 285 -4.95 18.09 -1.02
N GLY A 286 -4.39 19.16 -0.52
CA GLY A 286 -4.98 19.98 0.52
C GLY A 286 -5.09 19.35 1.92
N VAL A 287 -4.99 18.01 2.04
CA VAL A 287 -4.94 17.27 3.30
C VAL A 287 -3.95 16.12 3.21
N VAL A 288 -3.35 15.74 4.33
CA VAL A 288 -2.41 14.61 4.39
C VAL A 288 -3.05 13.32 3.89
N THR A 289 -2.28 12.47 3.21
CA THR A 289 -2.77 11.25 2.57
C THR A 289 -2.41 10.01 3.37
N GLY A 290 -1.24 9.43 3.25
CA GLY A 290 -0.68 8.36 4.08
C GLY A 290 -1.54 7.12 4.28
N ARG A 291 -2.35 6.72 3.31
CA ARG A 291 -3.35 5.64 3.45
C ARG A 291 -2.94 4.33 2.78
N ILE A 292 -3.75 3.29 3.00
CA ILE A 292 -3.74 2.07 2.17
C ILE A 292 -4.79 2.23 1.06
N LYS A 293 -4.39 1.95 -0.18
CA LYS A 293 -5.23 2.20 -1.36
C LYS A 293 -5.10 1.11 -2.42
N PHE A 294 -6.18 0.88 -3.16
CA PHE A 294 -6.22 0.18 -4.45
C PHE A 294 -6.42 1.21 -5.57
N GLY A 295 -5.59 1.15 -6.58
CA GLY A 295 -5.62 2.10 -7.69
C GLY A 295 -4.67 3.30 -7.45
N THR A 296 -4.70 4.36 -8.25
CA THR A 296 -5.72 4.70 -9.25
C THR A 296 -5.59 3.87 -10.53
N GLU A 297 -4.36 3.51 -10.97
CA GLU A 297 -4.14 2.63 -12.10
C GLU A 297 -4.78 1.27 -11.82
N SER A 298 -5.75 0.89 -12.66
CA SER A 298 -6.63 -0.26 -12.42
C SER A 298 -7.06 -0.96 -13.71
N ASN A 299 -6.12 -1.14 -14.65
CA ASN A 299 -6.42 -1.73 -15.96
C ASN A 299 -6.69 -3.24 -15.89
N GLY A 300 -5.88 -4.00 -15.17
CA GLY A 300 -6.08 -5.44 -14.99
C GLY A 300 -7.03 -5.77 -13.84
N GLY A 301 -6.91 -5.04 -12.75
CA GLY A 301 -7.75 -5.20 -11.55
C GLY A 301 -7.01 -5.83 -10.36
N PHE A 302 -7.81 -6.20 -9.35
CA PHE A 302 -7.36 -6.67 -8.05
C PHE A 302 -8.21 -7.84 -7.60
N ARG A 303 -7.61 -8.93 -7.13
CA ARG A 303 -8.37 -10.06 -6.60
C ARG A 303 -7.60 -10.87 -5.56
N ASN A 304 -8.34 -11.58 -4.72
CA ASN A 304 -7.78 -12.45 -3.66
C ASN A 304 -6.78 -11.69 -2.77
N ILE A 305 -7.26 -10.63 -2.10
CA ILE A 305 -6.40 -9.76 -1.29
C ILE A 305 -6.95 -9.66 0.13
N THR A 306 -6.06 -9.83 1.10
CA THR A 306 -6.38 -9.68 2.51
C THR A 306 -5.55 -8.56 3.15
N ILE A 307 -6.24 -7.63 3.86
CA ILE A 307 -5.61 -6.59 4.67
C ILE A 307 -6.09 -6.77 6.10
N SER A 308 -5.16 -6.93 7.06
CA SER A 308 -5.56 -7.19 8.44
C SER A 308 -4.59 -6.61 9.48
N ASN A 309 -5.12 -6.35 10.69
CA ASN A 309 -4.31 -5.93 11.84
C ASN A 309 -3.49 -4.65 11.55
N CYS A 310 -4.06 -3.68 10.86
CA CYS A 310 -3.36 -2.46 10.46
C CYS A 310 -3.85 -1.23 11.26
N THR A 311 -2.96 -0.27 11.45
CA THR A 311 -3.27 0.99 12.12
C THR A 311 -3.04 2.18 11.19
N PHE A 312 -3.94 3.16 11.26
CA PHE A 312 -3.88 4.41 10.52
C PHE A 312 -3.82 5.56 11.51
N GLU A 313 -2.88 6.47 11.36
CA GLU A 313 -2.78 7.60 12.25
C GLU A 313 -2.51 8.91 11.47
N PHE A 314 -3.39 9.90 11.68
CA PHE A 314 -3.25 11.21 11.06
C PHE A 314 -3.10 11.12 9.54
N CYS A 315 -3.98 10.35 8.91
CA CYS A 315 -3.98 10.09 7.47
C CYS A 315 -5.40 9.84 6.97
N ARG A 316 -5.57 9.63 5.66
CA ARG A 316 -6.88 9.26 5.09
C ARG A 316 -7.21 7.81 5.43
N GLY A 317 -8.48 7.45 5.29
CA GLY A 317 -8.95 6.08 5.46
C GLY A 317 -8.67 5.18 4.24
N LEU A 318 -9.29 4.01 4.24
CA LEU A 318 -9.16 3.01 3.17
C LEU A 318 -9.79 3.49 1.86
N ALA A 319 -9.09 3.26 0.73
CA ALA A 319 -9.62 3.55 -0.60
C ALA A 319 -9.53 2.32 -1.53
N LEU A 320 -10.65 1.94 -2.12
CA LEU A 320 -10.77 0.85 -3.08
C LEU A 320 -11.35 1.41 -4.38
N GLU A 321 -10.49 1.56 -5.40
CA GLU A 321 -10.83 2.29 -6.62
C GLU A 321 -10.58 1.41 -7.85
N THR A 322 -11.54 1.38 -8.78
CA THR A 322 -11.34 0.86 -10.13
C THR A 322 -11.94 1.84 -11.14
N VAL A 323 -11.11 2.42 -11.97
CA VAL A 323 -11.48 3.54 -12.86
C VAL A 323 -10.96 3.40 -14.29
N ASP A 324 -10.13 2.38 -14.57
CA ASP A 324 -9.49 2.15 -15.87
C ASP A 324 -9.86 0.79 -16.49
N GLY A 325 -10.97 0.18 -16.04
CA GLY A 325 -11.53 -1.01 -16.66
C GLY A 325 -11.31 -2.33 -15.92
N GLY A 326 -10.44 -2.38 -14.92
CA GLY A 326 -10.16 -3.60 -14.17
C GLY A 326 -11.27 -4.04 -13.22
N ILE A 327 -11.19 -5.28 -12.79
CA ILE A 327 -12.13 -5.88 -11.82
C ILE A 327 -11.47 -5.87 -10.45
N LEU A 328 -12.14 -5.29 -9.45
CA LEU A 328 -11.74 -5.32 -8.04
C LEU A 328 -12.69 -6.25 -7.30
N GLU A 329 -12.21 -7.42 -6.88
CA GLU A 329 -13.08 -8.46 -6.30
C GLU A 329 -12.35 -9.36 -5.30
N ASP A 330 -13.11 -10.05 -4.45
CA ASP A 330 -12.60 -11.02 -3.48
C ASP A 330 -11.60 -10.39 -2.49
N ILE A 331 -12.01 -9.27 -1.88
CA ILE A 331 -11.20 -8.52 -0.93
C ILE A 331 -11.73 -8.69 0.50
N SER A 332 -10.86 -9.03 1.43
CA SER A 332 -11.15 -9.10 2.85
C SER A 332 -10.30 -8.12 3.64
N ILE A 333 -10.95 -7.23 4.41
CA ILE A 333 -10.30 -6.23 5.25
C ILE A 333 -10.80 -6.39 6.68
N SER A 334 -9.90 -6.55 7.66
CA SER A 334 -10.32 -6.78 9.04
C SER A 334 -9.34 -6.27 10.08
N ASN A 335 -9.86 -6.01 11.31
CA ASN A 335 -9.06 -5.59 12.45
C ASN A 335 -8.26 -4.32 12.17
N ILE A 336 -8.95 -3.24 11.78
CA ILE A 336 -8.34 -1.94 11.44
C ILE A 336 -8.66 -0.92 12.54
N THR A 337 -7.65 -0.20 12.99
CA THR A 337 -7.84 0.96 13.87
C THR A 337 -7.35 2.21 13.16
N MET A 338 -8.18 3.26 13.14
CA MET A 338 -7.86 4.55 12.54
C MET A 338 -7.99 5.65 13.58
N ARG A 339 -7.03 6.58 13.66
CA ARG A 339 -7.06 7.75 14.54
C ARG A 339 -6.75 9.02 13.75
N ASP A 340 -7.54 10.08 13.99
CA ASP A 340 -7.43 11.35 13.28
C ASP A 340 -7.53 11.18 11.76
N VAL A 341 -8.68 10.64 11.32
CA VAL A 341 -8.92 10.35 9.90
C VAL A 341 -9.15 11.64 9.13
N MET A 342 -8.21 12.02 8.28
CA MET A 342 -8.16 13.30 7.58
C MET A 342 -9.06 13.37 6.33
N GLY A 343 -9.52 12.23 5.83
CA GLY A 343 -10.44 12.11 4.70
C GLY A 343 -11.62 11.21 5.02
N ALA A 344 -12.20 10.58 4.00
CA ALA A 344 -13.24 9.57 4.19
C ALA A 344 -12.68 8.32 4.89
N PRO A 345 -13.35 7.77 5.93
CA PRO A 345 -12.94 6.50 6.52
C PRO A 345 -12.92 5.35 5.50
N PHE A 346 -13.94 5.29 4.64
CA PHE A 346 -14.04 4.35 3.53
C PHE A 346 -14.37 5.07 2.24
N PHE A 347 -13.62 4.76 1.18
CA PHE A 347 -13.85 5.26 -0.16
C PHE A 347 -13.82 4.12 -1.16
N LEU A 348 -15.00 3.65 -1.59
CA LEU A 348 -15.16 2.59 -2.60
C LEU A 348 -15.69 3.24 -3.88
N ARG A 349 -14.95 3.11 -5.00
CA ARG A 349 -15.27 3.83 -6.22
C ARG A 349 -15.13 3.00 -7.49
N ILE A 350 -16.20 2.94 -8.29
CA ILE A 350 -16.11 2.66 -9.72
C ILE A 350 -16.12 4.00 -10.45
N GLY A 351 -15.21 4.19 -11.41
CA GLY A 351 -15.19 5.35 -12.28
C GLY A 351 -14.93 4.98 -13.74
N ALA A 352 -14.90 5.99 -14.59
CA ALA A 352 -14.69 5.87 -16.03
C ALA A 352 -13.59 6.83 -16.52
N ARG A 353 -12.44 6.87 -15.81
CA ARG A 353 -11.25 7.61 -16.22
C ARG A 353 -10.68 7.02 -17.52
N MET A 354 -10.68 5.69 -17.60
CA MET A 354 -10.41 4.90 -18.81
C MET A 354 -9.03 5.18 -19.43
N ARG A 355 -7.99 5.31 -18.60
CA ARG A 355 -6.61 5.36 -19.08
C ARG A 355 -6.17 3.96 -19.48
N GLY A 356 -6.44 3.55 -20.70
CA GLY A 356 -6.15 2.22 -21.24
C GLY A 356 -6.37 2.14 -22.74
N PRO A 357 -6.15 0.98 -23.37
CA PRO A 357 -6.44 0.77 -24.79
C PRO A 357 -7.89 1.04 -25.14
N ASP A 358 -8.14 1.46 -26.38
CA ASP A 358 -9.49 1.67 -26.90
C ASP A 358 -10.33 0.38 -26.78
N GLY A 359 -11.59 0.54 -26.43
CA GLY A 359 -12.52 -0.58 -26.23
C GLY A 359 -12.43 -1.26 -24.84
N THR A 360 -11.58 -0.78 -23.94
CA THR A 360 -11.58 -1.24 -22.54
C THR A 360 -12.96 -1.01 -21.92
N PRO A 361 -13.63 -2.04 -21.33
CA PRO A 361 -14.91 -1.87 -20.66
C PRO A 361 -14.76 -1.12 -19.34
N ILE A 362 -15.84 -0.56 -18.80
CA ILE A 362 -15.85 -0.05 -17.43
C ILE A 362 -15.65 -1.22 -16.46
N GLY A 363 -14.86 -1.00 -15.41
CA GLY A 363 -14.51 -2.00 -14.41
C GLY A 363 -15.65 -2.45 -13.52
N LYS A 364 -15.36 -3.39 -12.62
CA LYS A 364 -16.31 -3.90 -11.63
C LYS A 364 -15.68 -3.84 -10.25
N LEU A 365 -16.50 -3.58 -9.22
CA LEU A 365 -16.12 -3.65 -7.82
C LEU A 365 -17.16 -4.50 -7.10
N ARG A 366 -16.75 -5.67 -6.58
CA ARG A 366 -17.69 -6.62 -6.00
C ARG A 366 -17.05 -7.59 -5.00
N ARG A 367 -17.88 -8.21 -4.17
CA ARG A 367 -17.50 -9.21 -3.17
C ARG A 367 -16.40 -8.70 -2.22
N ILE A 368 -16.72 -7.59 -1.53
CA ILE A 368 -15.86 -6.95 -0.55
C ILE A 368 -16.41 -7.19 0.84
N ASN A 369 -15.56 -7.68 1.74
CA ASN A 369 -15.86 -7.84 3.15
C ASN A 369 -14.95 -6.94 4.00
N ILE A 370 -15.57 -6.05 4.81
CA ILE A 370 -14.87 -5.16 5.74
C ILE A 370 -15.41 -5.41 7.13
N SER A 371 -14.55 -5.78 8.10
CA SER A 371 -15.00 -6.13 9.44
C SER A 371 -14.05 -5.67 10.53
N ASN A 372 -14.59 -5.48 11.76
CA ASN A 372 -13.81 -5.10 12.93
C ASN A 372 -12.99 -3.83 12.71
N VAL A 373 -13.65 -2.70 12.44
CA VAL A 373 -12.99 -1.42 12.20
C VAL A 373 -13.40 -0.40 13.24
N MET A 374 -12.42 0.29 13.81
CA MET A 374 -12.62 1.42 14.71
C MET A 374 -11.95 2.67 14.11
N ALA A 375 -12.72 3.73 13.86
CA ALA A 375 -12.23 4.99 13.32
C ALA A 375 -12.61 6.16 14.26
N TYR A 376 -11.62 6.92 14.69
CA TYR A 376 -11.77 8.03 15.61
C TYR A 376 -11.32 9.36 15.01
N GLY A 377 -12.00 10.45 15.39
CA GLY A 377 -11.67 11.79 14.93
C GLY A 377 -11.83 11.96 13.43
N ALA A 378 -12.83 11.30 12.82
CA ALA A 378 -13.08 11.38 11.39
C ALA A 378 -13.47 12.82 11.00
N ASN A 379 -12.89 13.28 9.88
CA ASN A 379 -13.12 14.64 9.37
C ASN A 379 -14.59 14.82 8.98
N PRO A 380 -15.27 15.86 9.48
CA PRO A 380 -16.71 16.05 9.28
C PRO A 380 -17.09 16.40 7.83
N ASP A 381 -16.17 16.88 7.01
CA ASP A 381 -16.45 17.22 5.62
C ASP A 381 -16.53 15.96 4.71
N TYR A 382 -16.02 14.80 5.17
CA TYR A 382 -15.93 13.56 4.40
C TYR A 382 -16.69 12.42 5.09
N ALA A 383 -17.81 12.03 4.53
CA ALA A 383 -18.48 10.78 4.90
C ALA A 383 -17.77 9.58 4.24
N SER A 384 -18.05 8.39 4.75
CA SER A 384 -17.73 7.16 4.00
C SER A 384 -18.54 7.13 2.71
N LEU A 385 -17.85 6.98 1.58
CA LEU A 385 -18.45 7.07 0.25
C LEU A 385 -18.31 5.72 -0.50
N LEU A 386 -19.44 5.10 -0.82
CA LEU A 386 -19.54 3.93 -1.69
C LEU A 386 -20.28 4.36 -2.95
N ALA A 387 -19.56 4.56 -4.06
CA ALA A 387 -20.16 5.11 -5.27
C ALA A 387 -19.73 4.37 -6.54
N GLY A 388 -20.66 3.62 -7.11
CA GLY A 388 -20.60 3.23 -8.51
C GLY A 388 -20.81 4.43 -9.43
N ILE A 389 -21.14 4.19 -10.69
CA ILE A 389 -21.56 5.21 -11.66
C ILE A 389 -22.84 4.74 -12.35
N PRO A 390 -23.59 5.63 -13.02
CA PRO A 390 -24.82 5.25 -13.70
C PRO A 390 -24.65 4.03 -14.62
N GLY A 391 -25.44 2.97 -14.37
CA GLY A 391 -25.37 1.71 -15.10
C GLY A 391 -24.31 0.70 -14.63
N TYR A 392 -23.40 1.09 -13.71
CA TYR A 392 -22.33 0.23 -13.18
C TYR A 392 -22.31 0.30 -11.65
N ALA A 393 -22.97 -0.63 -11.02
CA ALA A 393 -23.09 -0.69 -9.58
C ALA A 393 -21.89 -1.39 -8.92
N ILE A 394 -21.56 -0.95 -7.70
CA ILE A 394 -20.77 -1.74 -6.76
C ILE A 394 -21.64 -2.88 -6.25
N GLU A 395 -21.13 -4.10 -6.16
CA GLU A 395 -21.95 -5.28 -5.87
C GLU A 395 -21.41 -6.09 -4.68
N ASP A 396 -22.32 -6.67 -3.89
CA ASP A 396 -22.01 -7.65 -2.84
C ASP A 396 -21.03 -7.13 -1.77
N ILE A 397 -21.40 -6.09 -1.06
CA ILE A 397 -20.62 -5.47 -0.01
C ILE A 397 -21.13 -5.92 1.37
N LYS A 398 -20.21 -6.37 2.22
CA LYS A 398 -20.48 -6.67 3.63
C LYS A 398 -19.61 -5.79 4.52
N MET A 399 -20.25 -5.11 5.48
CA MET A 399 -19.59 -4.31 6.50
C MET A 399 -20.09 -4.76 7.88
N ASP A 400 -19.20 -5.27 8.74
CA ASP A 400 -19.58 -5.81 10.03
C ASP A 400 -18.70 -5.30 11.17
N ASN A 401 -19.31 -5.04 12.32
CA ASN A 401 -18.62 -4.59 13.54
C ASN A 401 -17.73 -3.35 13.30
N ILE A 402 -18.37 -2.24 12.92
CA ILE A 402 -17.69 -0.99 12.57
C ILE A 402 -18.13 0.12 13.52
N THR A 403 -17.17 0.80 14.13
CA THR A 403 -17.43 2.02 14.94
C THR A 403 -16.71 3.21 14.30
N ILE A 404 -17.45 4.30 14.04
CA ILE A 404 -16.88 5.56 13.53
C ILE A 404 -17.29 6.70 14.47
N LEU A 405 -16.31 7.37 15.07
CA LEU A 405 -16.50 8.64 15.79
C LEU A 405 -16.14 9.79 14.87
N VAL A 406 -17.16 10.53 14.44
CA VAL A 406 -17.03 11.70 13.56
C VAL A 406 -16.97 12.97 14.40
N LYS A 407 -16.15 13.93 14.01
CA LYS A 407 -16.08 15.23 14.71
C LYS A 407 -17.41 15.99 14.73
N GLY A 408 -18.24 15.79 13.70
CA GLY A 408 -19.54 16.44 13.59
C GLY A 408 -19.46 17.95 13.42
N GLY A 409 -20.53 18.66 13.74
CA GLY A 409 -20.61 20.14 13.74
C GLY A 409 -21.12 20.76 12.45
N ALA A 410 -21.63 19.99 11.50
CA ALA A 410 -22.20 20.51 10.28
C ALA A 410 -23.65 21.01 10.47
N SER A 411 -24.01 22.07 9.74
CA SER A 411 -25.35 22.66 9.79
C SER A 411 -26.35 21.86 8.93
N ALA A 412 -27.64 22.13 9.13
CA ALA A 412 -28.72 21.52 8.38
C ALA A 412 -28.67 21.86 6.89
N GLU A 413 -28.21 23.05 6.53
CA GLU A 413 -28.08 23.49 5.12
C GLU A 413 -27.13 22.57 4.34
N GLN A 414 -26.10 22.03 4.98
CA GLN A 414 -25.15 21.12 4.32
C GLN A 414 -25.82 19.83 3.88
N SER A 415 -26.92 19.40 4.52
CA SER A 415 -27.68 18.22 4.09
C SER A 415 -28.33 18.36 2.70
N ALA A 416 -28.45 19.58 2.20
CA ALA A 416 -28.97 19.88 0.87
C ALA A 416 -27.90 19.86 -0.24
N ASN A 417 -26.63 19.63 0.10
CA ASN A 417 -25.56 19.56 -0.90
C ASN A 417 -25.82 18.44 -1.89
N ILE A 418 -25.64 18.77 -3.17
CA ILE A 418 -25.74 17.79 -4.24
C ILE A 418 -24.37 17.17 -4.45
N VAL A 419 -24.30 15.85 -4.37
CA VAL A 419 -23.07 15.11 -4.64
C VAL A 419 -22.98 14.82 -6.16
N PRO A 420 -21.98 15.38 -6.87
CA PRO A 420 -21.85 15.16 -8.32
C PRO A 420 -21.45 13.71 -8.65
N GLU A 421 -21.72 13.23 -9.87
CA GLU A 421 -21.33 11.87 -10.28
C GLU A 421 -19.82 11.72 -10.49
N LYS A 422 -19.18 12.69 -11.11
CA LYS A 422 -17.71 12.70 -11.33
C LYS A 422 -17.17 11.41 -11.97
N GLU A 423 -17.89 10.85 -12.94
CA GLU A 423 -17.59 9.56 -13.55
C GLU A 423 -16.17 9.46 -14.12
N LYS A 424 -15.71 10.53 -14.79
CA LYS A 424 -14.41 10.59 -15.47
C LYS A 424 -13.33 11.31 -14.67
N ALA A 425 -13.67 11.89 -13.52
CA ALA A 425 -12.74 12.62 -12.70
C ALA A 425 -11.71 11.67 -12.03
N TYR A 426 -10.62 12.25 -11.54
CA TYR A 426 -9.72 11.55 -10.64
C TYR A 426 -10.50 11.09 -9.40
N PRO A 427 -10.38 9.82 -8.97
CA PRO A 427 -11.18 9.31 -7.86
C PRO A 427 -10.60 9.77 -6.51
N ASP A 428 -11.02 10.93 -6.07
CA ASP A 428 -10.67 11.47 -4.75
C ASP A 428 -11.95 11.93 -4.04
N PRO A 429 -12.13 11.66 -2.74
CA PRO A 429 -13.28 12.15 -1.97
C PRO A 429 -13.50 13.66 -2.08
N GLN A 430 -12.45 14.45 -2.26
CA GLN A 430 -12.55 15.92 -2.41
C GLN A 430 -13.32 16.35 -3.67
N GLU A 431 -13.30 15.53 -4.72
CA GLU A 431 -14.04 15.80 -5.97
C GLU A 431 -15.56 15.85 -5.77
N PHE A 432 -16.05 15.21 -4.71
CA PHE A 432 -17.48 15.16 -4.39
C PHE A 432 -17.95 16.31 -3.50
N GLY A 433 -17.03 17.15 -3.01
CA GLY A 433 -17.32 18.28 -2.15
C GLY A 433 -17.67 17.88 -0.72
N LYS A 434 -18.24 18.82 0.03
CA LYS A 434 -18.71 18.57 1.40
C LYS A 434 -19.94 17.68 1.36
N MET A 435 -19.88 16.56 2.07
CA MET A 435 -20.91 15.53 2.02
C MET A 435 -22.21 15.97 2.73
N PRO A 436 -23.39 15.61 2.17
CA PRO A 436 -24.69 15.91 2.78
C PRO A 436 -25.05 14.97 3.94
N THR A 437 -24.20 14.03 4.25
CA THR A 437 -24.32 13.06 5.35
C THR A 437 -23.03 13.05 6.17
N TYR A 438 -23.10 12.69 7.44
CA TYR A 438 -21.90 12.55 8.26
C TYR A 438 -21.36 11.11 8.32
N GLY A 439 -22.18 10.11 8.01
CA GLY A 439 -21.84 8.69 8.11
C GLY A 439 -21.52 8.06 6.77
N PHE A 440 -22.54 7.63 6.04
CA PHE A 440 -22.38 6.91 4.78
C PHE A 440 -23.22 7.54 3.65
N PHE A 441 -22.55 7.78 2.52
CA PHE A 441 -23.19 8.06 1.25
C PHE A 441 -23.02 6.86 0.33
N ILE A 442 -24.13 6.24 -0.08
CA ILE A 442 -24.15 4.98 -0.83
C ILE A 442 -24.91 5.23 -2.13
N ARG A 443 -24.24 5.11 -3.27
CA ARG A 443 -24.84 5.37 -4.59
C ARG A 443 -24.44 4.32 -5.61
N HIS A 444 -25.41 3.90 -6.46
CA HIS A 444 -25.22 2.86 -7.47
C HIS A 444 -24.60 1.59 -6.86
N VAL A 445 -25.33 0.98 -5.92
CA VAL A 445 -24.89 -0.20 -5.18
C VAL A 445 -25.96 -1.28 -5.22
N LYS A 446 -25.56 -2.55 -5.38
CA LYS A 446 -26.41 -3.73 -5.27
C LYS A 446 -25.90 -4.64 -4.17
N ASN A 447 -26.81 -5.15 -3.34
CA ASN A 447 -26.54 -6.12 -2.28
C ASN A 447 -25.49 -5.59 -1.27
N ILE A 448 -25.87 -4.60 -0.47
CA ILE A 448 -25.08 -4.17 0.68
C ILE A 448 -25.71 -4.65 1.99
N THR A 449 -24.91 -5.26 2.84
CA THR A 449 -25.28 -5.61 4.21
C THR A 449 -24.36 -4.89 5.20
N MET A 450 -24.95 -4.15 6.14
CA MET A 450 -24.26 -3.49 7.24
C MET A 450 -24.77 -4.06 8.56
N THR A 451 -23.88 -4.72 9.32
CA THR A 451 -24.22 -5.37 10.59
C THR A 451 -23.37 -4.79 11.72
N ASN A 452 -23.97 -4.53 12.89
CA ASN A 452 -23.24 -4.03 14.06
C ASN A 452 -22.44 -2.75 13.77
N VAL A 453 -23.03 -1.80 13.04
CA VAL A 453 -22.38 -0.52 12.72
C VAL A 453 -22.83 0.55 13.71
N GLU A 454 -21.86 1.16 14.37
CA GLU A 454 -22.10 2.26 15.31
C GLU A 454 -21.41 3.54 14.82
N LEU A 455 -22.23 4.57 14.57
CA LEU A 455 -21.74 5.93 14.33
C LEU A 455 -21.86 6.73 15.64
N LYS A 456 -20.87 7.55 15.91
CA LYS A 456 -20.83 8.47 17.07
C LYS A 456 -20.43 9.86 16.59
N LEU A 457 -20.83 10.86 17.35
CA LEU A 457 -20.55 12.28 17.10
C LEU A 457 -19.84 12.88 18.31
N GLU A 458 -18.75 13.65 18.08
CA GLU A 458 -18.13 14.49 19.13
C GLU A 458 -18.95 15.76 19.35
N ASN A 459 -19.51 16.33 18.28
CA ASN A 459 -20.39 17.51 18.32
C ASN A 459 -21.67 17.17 17.57
N GLU A 460 -22.78 17.85 17.95
CA GLU A 460 -24.06 17.71 17.27
C GLU A 460 -23.90 17.99 15.76
N ASP A 461 -24.54 17.14 14.93
CA ASP A 461 -24.52 17.27 13.48
C ASP A 461 -25.96 17.17 12.94
N PHE A 462 -26.34 18.10 12.08
CA PHE A 462 -27.70 18.20 11.58
C PHE A 462 -27.92 17.49 10.25
N ARG A 463 -26.90 16.79 9.74
CA ARG A 463 -27.01 15.93 8.54
C ARG A 463 -27.51 14.54 8.93
N PRO A 464 -28.19 13.83 8.02
CA PRO A 464 -28.52 12.42 8.24
C PRO A 464 -27.27 11.54 8.33
N PRO A 465 -27.30 10.43 9.09
CA PRO A 465 -26.22 9.45 9.09
C PRO A 465 -26.10 8.65 7.77
N PHE A 466 -27.21 8.42 7.07
CA PHE A 466 -27.22 7.59 5.85
C PHE A 466 -28.02 8.24 4.72
N ILE A 467 -27.38 8.30 3.54
CA ILE A 467 -28.06 8.64 2.28
C ILE A 467 -27.80 7.52 1.27
N LEU A 468 -28.87 6.96 0.72
CA LEU A 468 -28.84 5.93 -0.32
C LEU A 468 -29.49 6.47 -1.60
N GLU A 469 -28.78 6.40 -2.72
CA GLU A 469 -29.26 6.84 -4.03
C GLU A 469 -29.01 5.75 -5.09
N ASP A 470 -30.04 5.28 -5.79
CA ASP A 470 -29.97 4.21 -6.78
C ASP A 470 -29.32 2.94 -6.19
N VAL A 471 -29.98 2.37 -5.17
CA VAL A 471 -29.50 1.19 -4.43
C VAL A 471 -30.54 0.08 -4.48
N SER A 472 -30.10 -1.15 -4.73
CA SER A 472 -30.94 -2.33 -4.74
C SER A 472 -30.40 -3.38 -3.77
N GLY A 473 -31.23 -3.82 -2.82
CA GLY A 473 -30.81 -4.80 -1.80
C GLY A 473 -29.92 -4.18 -0.73
N ALA A 474 -30.51 -3.44 0.21
CA ALA A 474 -29.77 -2.83 1.33
C ALA A 474 -30.32 -3.33 2.66
N VAL A 475 -29.47 -3.99 3.45
CA VAL A 475 -29.87 -4.58 4.73
C VAL A 475 -29.01 -3.98 5.86
N PHE A 476 -29.68 -3.39 6.85
CA PHE A 476 -29.05 -2.80 8.03
C PHE A 476 -29.49 -3.57 9.28
N ILE A 477 -28.56 -4.21 9.98
CA ILE A 477 -28.83 -5.04 11.15
C ILE A 477 -28.06 -4.49 12.35
N ASN A 478 -28.76 -4.20 13.46
CA ASN A 478 -28.16 -3.66 14.67
C ASN A 478 -27.28 -2.41 14.40
N VAL A 479 -27.78 -1.49 13.58
CA VAL A 479 -27.10 -0.23 13.27
C VAL A 479 -27.53 0.85 14.24
N ARG A 480 -26.59 1.59 14.79
CA ARG A 480 -26.82 2.69 15.73
C ARG A 480 -26.16 3.96 15.19
N ALA A 481 -26.96 5.02 15.03
CA ALA A 481 -26.46 6.29 14.54
C ALA A 481 -27.28 7.43 15.15
N PRO A 482 -26.67 8.32 15.94
CA PRO A 482 -27.37 9.48 16.46
C PRO A 482 -27.75 10.45 15.34
N HIS A 483 -28.89 11.12 15.48
CA HIS A 483 -29.30 12.19 14.58
C HIS A 483 -29.99 13.29 15.37
N ALA A 484 -29.90 14.53 14.89
CA ALA A 484 -30.62 15.64 15.48
C ALA A 484 -32.14 15.43 15.35
N ALA A 485 -32.91 15.96 16.26
CA ALA A 485 -34.37 15.73 16.35
C ALA A 485 -35.12 16.03 15.03
N ASN A 486 -34.64 16.98 14.25
CA ASN A 486 -35.23 17.37 12.96
C ASN A 486 -34.52 16.81 11.73
N ALA A 487 -33.53 15.93 11.89
CA ALA A 487 -32.82 15.29 10.81
C ALA A 487 -33.31 13.84 10.63
N PRO A 488 -33.57 13.36 9.40
CA PRO A 488 -33.92 11.96 9.19
C PRO A 488 -32.70 11.06 9.45
N SER A 489 -32.93 9.83 9.86
CA SER A 489 -31.87 8.83 9.99
C SER A 489 -31.45 8.27 8.63
N PHE A 490 -32.40 8.14 7.72
CA PHE A 490 -32.17 7.69 6.34
C PHE A 490 -32.83 8.61 5.34
N ILE A 491 -32.11 8.90 4.26
CA ILE A 491 -32.69 9.45 3.02
C ILE A 491 -32.49 8.41 1.92
N LEU A 492 -33.60 7.93 1.36
CA LEU A 492 -33.63 6.95 0.28
C LEU A 492 -34.12 7.61 -1.00
N LYS A 493 -33.37 7.50 -2.11
CA LYS A 493 -33.77 7.98 -3.44
C LYS A 493 -33.54 6.86 -4.44
N ASN A 494 -34.60 6.45 -5.14
CA ASN A 494 -34.58 5.33 -6.08
C ASN A 494 -33.98 4.05 -5.45
N VAL A 495 -34.56 3.59 -4.33
CA VAL A 495 -34.08 2.43 -3.58
C VAL A 495 -35.10 1.30 -3.64
N THR A 496 -34.61 0.07 -3.84
CA THR A 496 -35.45 -1.16 -3.81
C THR A 496 -34.86 -2.16 -2.80
N ASP A 497 -35.72 -3.01 -2.26
CA ASP A 497 -35.35 -4.08 -1.31
C ASP A 497 -34.51 -3.57 -0.13
N PHE A 498 -35.00 -2.53 0.55
CA PHE A 498 -34.37 -1.97 1.74
C PHE A 498 -34.97 -2.57 3.02
N SER A 499 -34.11 -2.87 4.00
CA SER A 499 -34.59 -3.26 5.33
C SER A 499 -33.68 -2.80 6.47
N THR A 500 -34.31 -2.46 7.62
CA THR A 500 -33.65 -2.26 8.91
C THR A 500 -34.18 -3.30 9.89
N VAL A 501 -33.29 -3.94 10.66
CA VAL A 501 -33.62 -4.97 11.62
C VAL A 501 -32.86 -4.71 12.93
N ASN A 502 -33.59 -4.62 14.05
CA ASN A 502 -33.03 -4.40 15.39
C ASN A 502 -32.08 -3.17 15.48
N CYS A 503 -32.41 -2.11 14.76
CA CYS A 503 -31.63 -0.87 14.78
C CYS A 503 -32.14 0.03 15.92
N GLY A 504 -31.68 -0.13 17.12
CA GLY A 504 -32.23 0.28 18.42
C GLY A 504 -32.78 1.73 18.58
N MET A 505 -32.48 2.66 17.69
CA MET A 505 -33.05 4.01 17.64
C MET A 505 -34.08 4.16 16.52
N LEU A 506 -34.32 3.11 15.71
CA LEU A 506 -35.18 3.11 14.54
C LEU A 506 -36.12 1.92 14.58
N PRO A 507 -37.37 2.08 14.17
CA PRO A 507 -38.26 0.95 13.98
C PRO A 507 -37.75 0.04 12.86
N ASP A 508 -37.95 -1.27 13.01
CA ASP A 508 -37.76 -2.22 11.92
C ASP A 508 -38.61 -1.80 10.73
N LYS A 509 -37.99 -1.71 9.56
CA LYS A 509 -38.66 -1.32 8.32
C LYS A 509 -38.30 -2.28 7.20
N LYS A 510 -39.27 -2.54 6.35
CA LYS A 510 -39.08 -3.18 5.06
C LYS A 510 -39.71 -2.30 3.99
N ILE A 511 -38.96 -1.93 2.98
CA ILE A 511 -39.37 -1.05 1.90
C ILE A 511 -39.01 -1.74 0.58
N ASP A 512 -40.04 -2.22 -0.12
CA ASP A 512 -39.83 -2.93 -1.40
C ASP A 512 -39.37 -1.96 -2.50
N LYS A 513 -39.89 -0.70 -2.48
CA LYS A 513 -39.47 0.35 -3.44
C LYS A 513 -39.74 1.74 -2.88
N ALA A 514 -38.76 2.62 -2.99
CA ALA A 514 -38.88 4.03 -2.68
C ALA A 514 -38.34 4.88 -3.83
N ALA A 515 -39.15 5.75 -4.41
CA ALA A 515 -38.68 6.80 -5.31
C ALA A 515 -37.96 7.89 -4.50
N GLU A 516 -38.58 8.37 -3.43
CA GLU A 516 -38.01 9.19 -2.37
C GLU A 516 -38.69 8.84 -1.05
N PHE A 517 -37.87 8.63 0.00
CA PHE A 517 -38.39 8.35 1.34
C PHE A 517 -37.38 8.82 2.40
N LYS A 518 -37.89 9.42 3.47
CA LYS A 518 -37.09 9.92 4.62
C LYS A 518 -37.73 9.45 5.91
N PHE A 519 -36.94 8.99 6.85
CA PHE A 519 -37.44 8.55 8.16
C PHE A 519 -36.38 8.62 9.25
#